data_c337d141b173bb99ec5d874a162a4533
#
_entry.id   c337d141b173bb99ec5d874a162a4533
#
_cell.length_a   1.000
_cell.length_b   1.000
_cell.length_c   1.000
_cell.angle_alpha   90.00
_cell.angle_beta   90.00
_cell.angle_gamma   90.00
#
_symmetry.space_group_name_H-M   'P 1'
#
loop_
_entity.id
_entity.type
_entity.pdbx_description
1 polymer ?
#
loop_
_entity_poly.entity_id
_entity_poly.type
_entity_poly.pdbx_seq_one_letter_code
_entity_poly.pdbx_strand_id
1 'polypeptide(L)'
;DIATNEDVFARERDRFLAALSDVDPDAPLPVPNRVQDRLAEREAGVGAEQGSLAERARRPFASEPDSDPALAANRQWAREIAVAIPASTRGIEAVRAGAQALSANEAVDALVEASAKAAHAWQALSPEERAATLHRVGDVLAARRGELIEVAGSEAGKTIDQADPEVSEAIDFCHHYAQASLQLANETYMAGARFVPVDVTVVASPWNFPVAIPVGGVAAALAAGSAVILKPAPPAKRC
;
A
#
# COMPACT_ATOMS: atom_id res chain seq x y z
N ASP A 1 20.80 -31.09 -7.55
CA ASP A 1 20.86 -32.52 -7.64
C ASP A 1 19.42 -33.07 -7.55
N ILE A 2 19.01 -33.92 -8.50
CA ILE A 2 17.62 -34.43 -8.60
C ILE A 2 17.26 -35.24 -7.36
N ALA A 3 18.19 -36.02 -6.85
CA ALA A 3 17.98 -36.86 -5.64
C ALA A 3 17.65 -35.99 -4.40
N THR A 4 18.35 -34.87 -4.24
CA THR A 4 18.10 -33.92 -3.15
C THR A 4 16.71 -33.28 -3.27
N ASN A 5 16.25 -33.04 -4.50
CA ASN A 5 14.91 -32.48 -4.75
C ASN A 5 13.81 -33.53 -4.48
N GLU A 6 14.05 -34.81 -4.77
CA GLU A 6 13.10 -35.88 -4.45
C GLU A 6 12.93 -36.04 -2.94
N ASP A 7 14.02 -35.99 -2.16
CA ASP A 7 13.95 -36.05 -0.70
C ASP A 7 13.19 -34.84 -0.11
N VAL A 8 13.41 -33.63 -0.65
CA VAL A 8 12.68 -32.43 -0.25
C VAL A 8 11.20 -32.57 -0.60
N PHE A 9 10.90 -33.03 -1.82
CA PHE A 9 9.52 -33.22 -2.26
C PHE A 9 8.81 -34.30 -1.39
N ALA A 10 9.45 -35.41 -1.08
CA ALA A 10 8.87 -36.46 -0.22
C ALA A 10 8.54 -35.90 1.17
N ARG A 11 9.45 -35.14 1.77
CA ARG A 11 9.24 -34.50 3.07
C ARG A 11 8.08 -33.51 3.06
N GLU A 12 8.00 -32.65 2.05
CA GLU A 12 6.91 -31.66 1.95
C GLU A 12 5.56 -32.30 1.64
N ARG A 13 5.55 -33.38 0.81
CA ARG A 13 4.38 -34.22 0.60
C ARG A 13 3.89 -34.84 1.90
N ASP A 14 4.80 -35.41 2.71
CA ASP A 14 4.43 -36.08 3.96
C ASP A 14 3.90 -35.06 4.99
N ARG A 15 4.46 -33.86 5.02
CA ARG A 15 3.91 -32.73 5.80
C ARG A 15 2.50 -32.33 5.35
N PHE A 16 2.29 -32.25 4.05
CA PHE A 16 0.98 -31.94 3.49
C PHE A 16 -0.06 -33.01 3.82
N LEU A 17 0.32 -34.29 3.69
CA LEU A 17 -0.57 -35.40 4.03
C LEU A 17 -0.89 -35.47 5.53
N ALA A 18 0.08 -35.15 6.39
CA ALA A 18 -0.16 -35.01 7.83
C ALA A 18 -1.14 -33.87 8.13
N ALA A 19 -0.93 -32.70 7.53
CA ALA A 19 -1.85 -31.58 7.69
C ALA A 19 -3.26 -31.90 7.16
N LEU A 20 -3.38 -32.66 6.08
CA LEU A 20 -4.67 -33.13 5.57
C LEU A 20 -5.38 -34.07 6.54
N SER A 21 -4.65 -34.93 7.23
CA SER A 21 -5.24 -35.85 8.22
C SER A 21 -5.80 -35.15 9.45
N ASP A 22 -5.32 -33.93 9.74
CA ASP A 22 -5.80 -33.09 10.84
C ASP A 22 -7.01 -32.22 10.45
N VAL A 23 -7.39 -32.20 9.18
CA VAL A 23 -8.58 -31.47 8.72
C VAL A 23 -9.84 -32.23 9.14
N ASP A 24 -10.67 -31.58 9.92
CA ASP A 24 -12.00 -32.09 10.25
C ASP A 24 -12.89 -32.08 8.98
N PRO A 25 -13.29 -33.25 8.45
CA PRO A 25 -14.11 -33.32 7.25
C PRO A 25 -15.50 -32.70 7.43
N ASP A 26 -15.96 -32.55 8.66
CA ASP A 26 -17.26 -31.96 9.02
C ASP A 26 -17.12 -30.47 9.37
N ALA A 27 -15.91 -29.92 9.39
CA ALA A 27 -15.71 -28.50 9.60
C ALA A 27 -16.44 -27.67 8.52
N PRO A 28 -17.19 -26.63 8.90
CA PRO A 28 -17.81 -25.79 7.90
C PRO A 28 -16.76 -25.18 6.98
N LEU A 29 -16.91 -25.40 5.68
CA LEU A 29 -16.03 -24.76 4.69
C LEU A 29 -16.06 -23.26 4.89
N PRO A 30 -14.90 -22.58 4.89
CA PRO A 30 -14.89 -21.12 4.93
C PRO A 30 -15.74 -20.59 3.78
N VAL A 31 -16.81 -19.89 4.12
CA VAL A 31 -17.65 -19.21 3.13
C VAL A 31 -16.84 -18.05 2.58
N PRO A 32 -16.53 -18.01 1.28
CA PRO A 32 -15.88 -16.85 0.70
C PRO A 32 -16.68 -15.59 1.02
N ASN A 33 -16.01 -14.51 1.38
CA ASN A 33 -16.68 -13.22 1.57
C ASN A 33 -17.19 -12.71 0.21
N ARG A 34 -18.43 -13.06 -0.12
CA ARG A 34 -19.08 -12.73 -1.40
C ARG A 34 -20.01 -11.52 -1.29
N VAL A 35 -19.78 -10.67 -0.32
CA VAL A 35 -20.57 -9.43 -0.13
C VAL A 35 -19.88 -8.20 -0.70
N GLN A 36 -18.67 -8.34 -1.25
CA GLN A 36 -17.91 -7.25 -1.82
C GLN A 36 -18.62 -6.66 -3.04
N ASP A 37 -18.74 -5.34 -3.11
CA ASP A 37 -19.33 -4.60 -4.22
C ASP A 37 -18.48 -3.36 -4.52
N ARG A 38 -17.56 -3.51 -5.48
CA ARG A 38 -16.64 -2.43 -5.88
C ARG A 38 -17.33 -1.24 -6.53
N LEU A 39 -18.52 -1.41 -7.08
CA LEU A 39 -19.33 -0.29 -7.59
C LEU A 39 -19.86 0.54 -6.43
N ALA A 40 -20.50 -0.12 -5.44
CA ALA A 40 -21.01 0.56 -4.25
C ALA A 40 -19.89 1.21 -3.43
N GLU A 41 -18.74 0.55 -3.26
CA GLU A 41 -17.57 1.10 -2.59
C GLU A 41 -17.04 2.36 -3.28
N ARG A 42 -16.96 2.35 -4.61
CA ARG A 42 -16.57 3.53 -5.40
C ARG A 42 -17.55 4.70 -5.20
N GLU A 43 -18.84 4.44 -5.19
CA GLU A 43 -19.88 5.45 -4.99
C GLU A 43 -19.87 6.02 -3.57
N ALA A 44 -19.61 5.18 -2.58
CA ALA A 44 -19.49 5.60 -1.18
C ALA A 44 -18.28 6.52 -0.95
N GLY A 45 -17.20 6.32 -1.72
CA GLY A 45 -15.99 7.10 -1.62
C GLY A 45 -15.31 6.99 -0.25
N VAL A 46 -14.56 8.03 0.12
CA VAL A 46 -13.87 8.08 1.42
C VAL A 46 -14.83 8.50 2.51
N GLY A 47 -15.12 7.61 3.44
CA GLY A 47 -15.94 7.92 4.60
C GLY A 47 -15.38 9.06 5.46
N ALA A 48 -16.24 9.71 6.23
CA ALA A 48 -15.79 10.66 7.24
C ALA A 48 -14.99 9.94 8.34
N GLU A 49 -13.97 10.62 8.87
CA GLU A 49 -13.22 10.11 10.01
C GLU A 49 -14.14 9.98 11.23
N GLN A 50 -14.20 8.78 11.80
CA GLN A 50 -15.01 8.48 12.97
C GLN A 50 -14.12 8.11 14.15
N GLY A 51 -14.61 8.38 15.37
CA GLY A 51 -13.92 8.06 16.59
C GLY A 51 -12.84 9.06 16.99
N SER A 52 -12.30 8.84 18.17
CA SER A 52 -11.17 9.61 18.73
C SER A 52 -9.88 9.37 17.95
N LEU A 53 -8.89 10.25 18.12
CA LEU A 53 -7.55 10.05 17.54
C LEU A 53 -6.96 8.69 17.93
N ALA A 54 -7.09 8.29 19.20
CA ALA A 54 -6.57 7.03 19.70
C ALA A 54 -7.24 5.80 19.04
N GLU A 55 -8.54 5.83 18.81
CA GLU A 55 -9.26 4.76 18.10
C GLU A 55 -8.82 4.67 16.66
N ARG A 56 -8.71 5.80 15.96
CA ARG A 56 -8.23 5.85 14.57
C ARG A 56 -6.80 5.36 14.43
N ALA A 57 -5.91 5.76 15.33
CA ALA A 57 -4.51 5.36 15.33
C ALA A 57 -4.30 3.87 15.62
N ARG A 58 -5.14 3.28 16.50
CA ARG A 58 -5.03 1.88 16.95
C ARG A 58 -5.96 0.92 16.23
N ARG A 59 -6.47 1.32 15.05
CA ARG A 59 -7.28 0.43 14.21
C ARG A 59 -6.52 -0.88 13.97
N PRO A 60 -7.13 -2.06 14.25
CA PRO A 60 -6.46 -3.33 14.03
C PRO A 60 -6.16 -3.53 12.55
N PHE A 61 -5.03 -4.18 12.28
CA PHE A 61 -4.69 -4.55 10.90
C PHE A 61 -5.63 -5.66 10.42
N ALA A 62 -6.13 -5.47 9.22
CA ALA A 62 -6.82 -6.48 8.44
C ALA A 62 -6.35 -6.31 7.00
N SER A 63 -5.93 -7.41 6.37
CA SER A 63 -5.53 -7.37 4.96
C SER A 63 -6.70 -6.93 4.09
N GLU A 64 -6.38 -6.02 3.19
CA GLU A 64 -7.33 -5.55 2.18
C GLU A 64 -7.61 -6.65 1.15
N PRO A 65 -8.86 -7.06 0.95
CA PRO A 65 -9.17 -8.12 0.01
C PRO A 65 -9.02 -7.65 -1.45
N ASP A 66 -8.50 -8.54 -2.28
CA ASP A 66 -8.56 -8.36 -3.73
C ASP A 66 -10.00 -8.41 -4.23
N SER A 67 -10.23 -7.85 -5.42
CA SER A 67 -11.57 -7.83 -6.01
C SER A 67 -11.98 -9.22 -6.49
N ASP A 68 -13.03 -9.80 -5.92
CA ASP A 68 -13.55 -11.11 -6.29
C ASP A 68 -14.20 -11.06 -7.70
N PRO A 69 -13.60 -11.69 -8.73
CA PRO A 69 -14.14 -11.69 -10.08
C PRO A 69 -15.41 -12.56 -10.24
N ALA A 70 -15.75 -13.38 -9.23
CA ALA A 70 -16.98 -14.15 -9.22
C ALA A 70 -18.24 -13.28 -9.04
N LEU A 71 -18.08 -12.05 -8.51
CA LEU A 71 -19.16 -11.12 -8.27
C LEU A 71 -19.49 -10.29 -9.53
N ALA A 72 -20.79 -10.19 -9.86
CA ALA A 72 -21.22 -9.47 -11.05
C ALA A 72 -20.89 -7.97 -11.00
N ALA A 73 -21.06 -7.34 -9.85
CA ALA A 73 -20.73 -5.92 -9.64
C ALA A 73 -19.24 -5.66 -9.87
N ASN A 74 -18.36 -6.51 -9.34
CA ASN A 74 -16.91 -6.38 -9.54
C ASN A 74 -16.50 -6.59 -10.99
N ARG A 75 -17.13 -7.53 -11.73
CA ARG A 75 -16.89 -7.67 -13.17
C ARG A 75 -17.36 -6.46 -13.97
N GLN A 76 -18.47 -5.85 -13.60
CA GLN A 76 -18.93 -4.62 -14.22
C GLN A 76 -17.95 -3.48 -13.98
N TRP A 77 -17.58 -3.26 -12.73
CA TRP A 77 -16.57 -2.28 -12.33
C TRP A 77 -15.25 -2.46 -13.08
N ALA A 78 -14.74 -3.69 -13.19
CA ALA A 78 -13.52 -3.99 -13.92
C ALA A 78 -13.65 -3.70 -15.44
N ARG A 79 -14.80 -3.96 -16.05
CA ARG A 79 -15.03 -3.63 -17.47
C ARG A 79 -15.03 -2.12 -17.71
N GLU A 80 -15.61 -1.34 -16.80
CA GLU A 80 -15.62 0.11 -16.90
C GLU A 80 -14.19 0.67 -16.84
N ILE A 81 -13.33 0.13 -15.96
CA ILE A 81 -11.90 0.48 -15.90
C ILE A 81 -11.20 0.09 -17.21
N ALA A 82 -11.39 -1.16 -17.68
CA ALA A 82 -10.75 -1.64 -18.90
C ALA A 82 -11.07 -0.76 -20.12
N VAL A 83 -12.29 -0.26 -20.22
CA VAL A 83 -12.70 0.66 -21.29
C VAL A 83 -12.03 2.03 -21.15
N ALA A 84 -11.78 2.49 -19.93
CA ALA A 84 -11.18 3.80 -19.66
C ALA A 84 -9.65 3.81 -19.89
N ILE A 85 -8.95 2.70 -19.68
CA ILE A 85 -7.47 2.59 -19.73
C ILE A 85 -6.87 3.23 -21.00
N PRO A 86 -7.33 2.92 -22.24
CA PRO A 86 -6.67 3.43 -23.45
C PRO A 86 -6.70 4.96 -23.60
N ALA A 87 -7.68 5.61 -23.02
CA ALA A 87 -7.87 7.05 -23.13
C ALA A 87 -7.61 7.80 -21.80
N SER A 88 -7.05 7.13 -20.80
CA SER A 88 -6.87 7.71 -19.46
C SER A 88 -5.90 8.88 -19.47
N THR A 89 -6.36 10.01 -18.95
CA THR A 89 -5.58 11.22 -18.68
C THR A 89 -5.39 11.48 -17.19
N ARG A 90 -5.84 10.55 -16.33
CA ARG A 90 -5.73 10.68 -14.87
C ARG A 90 -4.28 10.87 -14.46
N GLY A 91 -4.04 11.70 -13.47
CA GLY A 91 -2.71 11.98 -12.94
C GLY A 91 -1.83 12.93 -13.76
N ILE A 92 -2.17 13.25 -15.03
CA ILE A 92 -1.34 14.15 -15.87
C ILE A 92 -1.15 15.51 -15.22
N GLU A 93 -2.23 16.14 -14.74
CA GLU A 93 -2.14 17.45 -14.11
C GLU A 93 -1.41 17.39 -12.75
N ALA A 94 -1.59 16.32 -11.99
CA ALA A 94 -0.87 16.11 -10.73
C ALA A 94 0.64 15.99 -10.98
N VAL A 95 1.05 15.24 -12.01
CA VAL A 95 2.47 15.14 -12.41
C VAL A 95 3.00 16.51 -12.85
N ARG A 96 2.25 17.27 -13.65
CA ARG A 96 2.67 18.61 -14.09
C ARG A 96 2.82 19.59 -12.93
N ALA A 97 1.94 19.51 -11.92
CA ALA A 97 1.97 20.39 -10.76
C ALA A 97 3.06 20.02 -9.75
N GLY A 98 3.35 18.70 -9.59
CA GLY A 98 4.22 18.20 -8.54
C GLY A 98 5.63 17.80 -8.99
N ALA A 99 5.81 17.51 -10.29
CA ALA A 99 7.10 17.04 -10.77
C ALA A 99 8.07 18.19 -10.99
N GLN A 100 9.14 18.21 -10.22
CA GLN A 100 10.32 19.05 -10.50
C GLN A 100 11.35 18.23 -11.26
N ALA A 101 11.71 18.65 -12.46
CA ALA A 101 12.86 18.15 -13.15
C ALA A 101 14.11 18.84 -12.57
N LEU A 102 14.82 18.13 -11.69
CA LEU A 102 16.06 18.63 -11.11
C LEU A 102 17.22 18.37 -12.07
N SER A 103 17.79 19.43 -12.62
CA SER A 103 18.88 19.35 -13.60
C SER A 103 20.23 19.85 -13.08
N ALA A 104 20.27 20.39 -11.87
CA ALA A 104 21.47 20.94 -11.26
C ALA A 104 21.62 20.45 -9.81
N ASN A 105 22.86 20.29 -9.34
CA ASN A 105 23.16 19.84 -7.99
C ASN A 105 22.58 20.80 -6.93
N GLU A 106 22.66 22.11 -7.17
CA GLU A 106 22.11 23.14 -6.28
C GLU A 106 20.60 22.99 -6.08
N ALA A 107 19.88 22.56 -7.13
CA ALA A 107 18.44 22.28 -7.02
C ALA A 107 18.14 21.01 -6.19
N VAL A 108 19.02 20.01 -6.27
CA VAL A 108 18.93 18.81 -5.43
C VAL A 108 19.21 19.17 -3.98
N ASP A 109 20.26 19.92 -3.70
CA ASP A 109 20.62 20.36 -2.33
C ASP A 109 19.48 21.17 -1.70
N ALA A 110 18.91 22.12 -2.45
CA ALA A 110 17.77 22.90 -1.97
C ALA A 110 16.53 22.05 -1.67
N LEU A 111 16.26 21.01 -2.47
CA LEU A 111 15.16 20.07 -2.21
C LEU A 111 15.43 19.26 -0.92
N VAL A 112 16.65 18.78 -0.73
CA VAL A 112 17.03 18.04 0.48
C VAL A 112 16.91 18.92 1.72
N GLU A 113 17.41 20.15 1.69
CA GLU A 113 17.28 21.12 2.77
C GLU A 113 15.83 21.44 3.12
N ALA A 114 14.99 21.69 2.10
CA ALA A 114 13.57 21.96 2.28
C ALA A 114 12.87 20.74 2.91
N SER A 115 13.20 19.53 2.45
CA SER A 115 12.65 18.29 2.98
C SER A 115 13.07 18.04 4.43
N ALA A 116 14.35 18.26 4.76
CA ALA A 116 14.85 18.15 6.13
C ALA A 116 14.16 19.14 7.07
N LYS A 117 13.93 20.37 6.62
CA LYS A 117 13.17 21.37 7.39
C LYS A 117 11.71 20.93 7.61
N ALA A 118 11.08 20.35 6.60
CA ALA A 118 9.70 19.82 6.70
C ALA A 118 9.62 18.60 7.65
N ALA A 119 10.67 17.79 7.74
CA ALA A 119 10.75 16.65 8.64
C ALA A 119 10.49 17.06 10.11
N HIS A 120 10.98 18.19 10.56
CA HIS A 120 10.81 18.65 11.94
C HIS A 120 9.32 18.81 12.31
N ALA A 121 8.50 19.34 11.41
CA ALA A 121 7.06 19.48 11.65
C ALA A 121 6.36 18.12 11.70
N TRP A 122 6.76 17.17 10.85
CA TRP A 122 6.24 15.81 10.86
C TRP A 122 6.67 15.02 12.09
N GLN A 123 7.92 15.17 12.51
CA GLN A 123 8.47 14.54 13.73
C GLN A 123 7.81 15.06 15.00
N ALA A 124 7.36 16.33 14.99
CA ALA A 124 6.66 16.95 16.13
C ALA A 124 5.24 16.38 16.35
N LEU A 125 4.66 15.70 15.34
CA LEU A 125 3.39 14.99 15.52
C LEU A 125 3.58 13.79 16.46
N SER A 126 2.57 13.51 17.27
CA SER A 126 2.55 12.30 18.09
C SER A 126 2.54 11.04 17.21
N PRO A 127 2.97 9.89 17.73
CA PRO A 127 2.86 8.62 17.02
C PRO A 127 1.43 8.30 16.59
N GLU A 128 0.44 8.66 17.40
CA GLU A 128 -0.98 8.49 17.10
C GLU A 128 -1.43 9.36 15.93
N GLU A 129 -0.98 10.61 15.83
CA GLU A 129 -1.30 11.50 14.72
C GLU A 129 -0.71 10.97 13.40
N ARG A 130 0.55 10.49 13.42
CA ARG A 130 1.16 9.86 12.26
C ARG A 130 0.44 8.58 11.84
N ALA A 131 0.13 7.70 12.81
CA ALA A 131 -0.60 6.45 12.56
C ALA A 131 -1.99 6.71 11.97
N ALA A 132 -2.76 7.63 12.55
CA ALA A 132 -4.07 8.00 12.04
C ALA A 132 -4.00 8.56 10.61
N THR A 133 -2.97 9.36 10.33
CA THR A 133 -2.73 9.89 8.98
C THR A 133 -2.46 8.77 7.98
N LEU A 134 -1.61 7.79 8.32
CA LEU A 134 -1.31 6.65 7.45
C LEU A 134 -2.55 5.77 7.22
N HIS A 135 -3.35 5.51 8.25
CA HIS A 135 -4.63 4.82 8.07
C HIS A 135 -5.55 5.57 7.11
N ARG A 136 -5.61 6.90 7.22
CA ARG A 136 -6.41 7.73 6.31
C ARG A 136 -5.91 7.65 4.88
N VAL A 137 -4.58 7.60 4.66
CA VAL A 137 -4.01 7.38 3.32
C VAL A 137 -4.48 6.04 2.75
N GLY A 138 -4.44 4.96 3.54
CA GLY A 138 -4.96 3.65 3.14
C GLY A 138 -6.43 3.71 2.71
N ASP A 139 -7.28 4.39 3.49
CA ASP A 139 -8.71 4.58 3.17
C ASP A 139 -8.90 5.34 1.84
N VAL A 140 -8.09 6.36 1.58
CA VAL A 140 -8.11 7.12 0.31
C VAL A 140 -7.69 6.25 -0.86
N LEU A 141 -6.65 5.42 -0.71
CA LEU A 141 -6.22 4.48 -1.75
C LEU A 141 -7.32 3.46 -2.05
N ALA A 142 -7.98 2.92 -1.01
CA ALA A 142 -9.10 1.99 -1.17
C ALA A 142 -10.25 2.60 -1.96
N ALA A 143 -10.68 3.81 -1.58
CA ALA A 143 -11.77 4.52 -2.27
C ALA A 143 -11.42 4.87 -3.72
N ARG A 144 -10.13 5.08 -4.03
CA ARG A 144 -9.64 5.43 -5.37
C ARG A 144 -9.03 4.23 -6.12
N ARG A 145 -9.25 3.01 -5.63
CA ARG A 145 -8.70 1.75 -6.19
C ARG A 145 -8.86 1.70 -7.72
N GLY A 146 -10.05 1.90 -8.25
CA GLY A 146 -10.32 1.84 -9.68
C GLY A 146 -9.54 2.88 -10.49
N GLU A 147 -9.32 4.08 -9.94
CA GLU A 147 -8.52 5.11 -10.59
C GLU A 147 -7.04 4.73 -10.66
N LEU A 148 -6.51 4.13 -9.59
CA LEU A 148 -5.12 3.65 -9.55
C LEU A 148 -4.90 2.52 -10.55
N ILE A 149 -5.83 1.56 -10.64
CA ILE A 149 -5.80 0.46 -11.63
C ILE A 149 -5.85 1.02 -13.05
N GLU A 150 -6.74 1.99 -13.33
CA GLU A 150 -6.84 2.66 -14.62
C GLU A 150 -5.50 3.29 -15.03
N VAL A 151 -4.86 4.01 -14.12
CA VAL A 151 -3.57 4.66 -14.38
C VAL A 151 -2.48 3.62 -14.57
N ALA A 152 -2.39 2.58 -13.73
CA ALA A 152 -1.41 1.50 -13.84
C ALA A 152 -1.55 0.75 -15.18
N GLY A 153 -2.78 0.51 -15.63
CA GLY A 153 -3.05 -0.06 -16.94
C GLY A 153 -2.63 0.85 -18.09
N SER A 154 -2.96 2.15 -17.99
CA SER A 154 -2.67 3.13 -19.03
C SER A 154 -1.19 3.48 -19.16
N GLU A 155 -0.46 3.55 -18.05
CA GLU A 155 0.93 4.02 -18.02
C GLU A 155 1.95 2.89 -18.05
N ALA A 156 1.70 1.82 -17.27
CA ALA A 156 2.62 0.68 -17.12
C ALA A 156 2.16 -0.59 -17.86
N GLY A 157 1.00 -0.57 -18.51
CA GLY A 157 0.46 -1.71 -19.27
C GLY A 157 0.01 -2.88 -18.40
N LYS A 158 -0.29 -2.65 -17.11
CA LYS A 158 -0.76 -3.71 -16.21
C LYS A 158 -2.19 -4.13 -16.54
N THR A 159 -2.46 -5.41 -16.43
CA THR A 159 -3.83 -5.93 -16.47
C THR A 159 -4.53 -5.68 -15.12
N ILE A 160 -5.85 -5.76 -15.08
CA ILE A 160 -6.61 -5.50 -13.85
C ILE A 160 -6.27 -6.51 -12.77
N ASP A 161 -6.12 -7.78 -13.12
CA ASP A 161 -5.74 -8.87 -12.21
C ASP A 161 -4.32 -8.74 -11.65
N GLN A 162 -3.44 -7.96 -12.30
CA GLN A 162 -2.12 -7.61 -11.78
C GLN A 162 -2.14 -6.33 -10.95
N ALA A 163 -2.97 -5.36 -11.31
CA ALA A 163 -3.00 -4.06 -10.65
C ALA A 163 -3.87 -4.07 -9.38
N ASP A 164 -4.93 -4.86 -9.34
CA ASP A 164 -5.83 -4.90 -8.19
C ASP A 164 -5.16 -5.44 -6.92
N PRO A 165 -4.45 -6.59 -6.94
CA PRO A 165 -3.67 -7.04 -5.77
C PRO A 165 -2.58 -6.04 -5.37
N GLU A 166 -1.98 -5.33 -6.30
CA GLU A 166 -0.99 -4.30 -6.02
C GLU A 166 -1.59 -3.12 -5.24
N VAL A 167 -2.81 -2.72 -5.56
CA VAL A 167 -3.50 -1.68 -4.79
C VAL A 167 -3.87 -2.19 -3.39
N SER A 168 -4.29 -3.46 -3.25
CA SER A 168 -4.51 -4.08 -1.95
C SER A 168 -3.24 -4.04 -1.08
N GLU A 169 -2.09 -4.42 -1.66
CA GLU A 169 -0.81 -4.37 -0.98
C GLU A 169 -0.42 -2.93 -0.55
N ALA A 170 -0.67 -1.93 -1.39
CA ALA A 170 -0.42 -0.54 -1.05
C ALA A 170 -1.26 -0.06 0.14
N ILE A 171 -2.52 -0.48 0.21
CA ILE A 171 -3.42 -0.20 1.33
C ILE A 171 -2.90 -0.89 2.59
N ASP A 172 -2.54 -2.16 2.48
CA ASP A 172 -1.97 -2.94 3.58
C ASP A 172 -0.70 -2.30 4.14
N PHE A 173 0.19 -1.81 3.30
CA PHE A 173 1.39 -1.07 3.75
C PHE A 173 1.02 0.15 4.60
N CYS A 174 0.02 0.92 4.19
CA CYS A 174 -0.40 2.09 4.96
C CYS A 174 -0.88 1.68 6.36
N HIS A 175 -1.72 0.65 6.45
CA HIS A 175 -2.27 0.18 7.73
C HIS A 175 -1.23 -0.53 8.59
N HIS A 176 -0.35 -1.33 7.98
CA HIS A 176 0.73 -2.02 8.68
C HIS A 176 1.73 -1.02 9.28
N TYR A 177 2.21 -0.06 8.50
CA TYR A 177 3.17 0.93 8.98
C TYR A 177 2.56 1.94 9.94
N ALA A 178 1.25 2.19 9.88
CA ALA A 178 0.56 2.94 10.92
C ALA A 178 0.72 2.26 12.29
N GLN A 179 0.51 0.96 12.37
CA GLN A 179 0.72 0.21 13.62
C GLN A 179 2.20 0.14 14.03
N ALA A 180 3.11 -0.06 13.06
CA ALA A 180 4.53 -0.09 13.32
C ALA A 180 5.03 1.24 13.92
N SER A 181 4.48 2.39 13.51
CA SER A 181 4.84 3.70 14.08
C SER A 181 4.55 3.81 15.58
N LEU A 182 3.46 3.18 16.04
CA LEU A 182 3.13 3.11 17.48
C LEU A 182 4.10 2.21 18.25
N GLN A 183 4.58 1.13 17.62
CA GLN A 183 5.55 0.23 18.23
C GLN A 183 6.90 0.90 18.44
N LEU A 184 7.35 1.72 17.49
CA LEU A 184 8.61 2.48 17.60
C LEU A 184 8.60 3.50 18.76
N ALA A 185 7.43 3.93 19.21
CA ALA A 185 7.24 4.80 20.35
C ALA A 185 7.00 4.06 21.68
N ASN A 186 6.87 2.73 21.64
CA ASN A 186 6.59 1.92 22.82
C ASN A 186 7.88 1.49 23.51
N GLU A 187 8.14 2.01 24.71
CA GLU A 187 9.35 1.72 25.49
C GLU A 187 9.53 0.22 25.78
N THR A 188 8.45 -0.50 26.06
CA THR A 188 8.49 -1.95 26.31
C THR A 188 8.89 -2.71 25.04
N TYR A 189 8.31 -2.33 23.90
CA TYR A 189 8.68 -2.94 22.61
C TYR A 189 10.12 -2.66 22.22
N MET A 190 10.58 -1.43 22.46
CA MET A 190 11.95 -1.00 22.15
C MET A 190 12.99 -1.51 23.14
N ALA A 191 12.58 -2.17 24.23
CA ALA A 191 13.49 -2.79 25.23
C ALA A 191 14.60 -1.84 25.73
N GLY A 192 14.27 -0.58 25.95
CA GLY A 192 15.20 0.46 26.40
C GLY A 192 16.01 1.14 25.28
N ALA A 193 15.84 0.72 24.01
CA ALA A 193 16.41 1.45 22.88
C ALA A 193 15.59 2.70 22.58
N ARG A 194 16.25 3.74 22.08
CA ARG A 194 15.59 4.95 21.59
C ARG A 194 15.63 4.97 20.07
N PHE A 195 14.47 5.04 19.45
CA PHE A 195 14.38 5.26 18.02
C PHE A 195 14.68 6.73 17.68
N VAL A 196 15.54 6.96 16.71
CA VAL A 196 15.86 8.29 16.18
C VAL A 196 15.59 8.29 14.70
N PRO A 197 14.57 9.04 14.22
CA PRO A 197 14.27 9.11 12.80
C PRO A 197 15.40 9.80 12.02
N VAL A 198 15.59 9.42 10.76
CA VAL A 198 16.38 10.21 9.82
C VAL A 198 15.51 11.34 9.27
N ASP A 199 16.12 12.49 8.96
CA ASP A 199 15.35 13.65 8.51
C ASP A 199 14.74 13.44 7.14
N VAL A 200 15.47 12.85 6.19
CA VAL A 200 15.04 12.65 4.80
C VAL A 200 15.30 11.23 4.33
N THR A 201 14.30 10.62 3.74
CA THR A 201 14.39 9.34 3.04
C THR A 201 14.08 9.53 1.56
N VAL A 202 14.91 9.00 0.68
CA VAL A 202 14.65 8.96 -0.76
C VAL A 202 14.04 7.61 -1.14
N VAL A 203 12.86 7.64 -1.74
CA VAL A 203 12.17 6.47 -2.29
C VAL A 203 12.30 6.48 -3.81
N ALA A 204 13.10 5.55 -4.36
CA ALA A 204 13.38 5.44 -5.79
C ALA A 204 12.85 4.09 -6.30
N SER A 205 11.57 4.04 -6.62
CA SER A 205 10.87 2.80 -6.94
C SER A 205 11.04 2.38 -8.40
N PRO A 206 10.94 1.06 -8.71
CA PRO A 206 10.87 0.54 -10.06
C PRO A 206 9.50 0.85 -10.71
N TRP A 207 9.38 0.55 -12.00
CA TRP A 207 8.16 0.81 -12.76
C TRP A 207 7.14 -0.35 -12.76
N ASN A 208 7.59 -1.56 -12.46
CA ASN A 208 6.77 -2.77 -12.60
C ASN A 208 5.76 -3.00 -11.46
N PHE A 209 5.98 -2.35 -10.31
CA PHE A 209 5.02 -2.22 -9.22
C PHE A 209 4.84 -0.73 -8.92
N PRO A 210 4.10 -0.01 -9.78
CA PRO A 210 4.09 1.45 -9.77
C PRO A 210 3.31 2.07 -8.62
N VAL A 211 2.50 1.30 -7.91
CA VAL A 211 1.70 1.75 -6.76
C VAL A 211 2.25 1.19 -5.45
N ALA A 212 2.35 -0.15 -5.30
CA ALA A 212 2.67 -0.77 -4.03
C ALA A 212 4.07 -0.41 -3.53
N ILE A 213 5.10 -0.54 -4.36
CA ILE A 213 6.48 -0.30 -3.92
C ILE A 213 6.71 1.17 -3.53
N PRO A 214 6.28 2.19 -4.33
CA PRO A 214 6.39 3.58 -3.91
C PRO A 214 5.61 3.86 -2.62
N VAL A 215 4.38 3.41 -2.51
CA VAL A 215 3.55 3.61 -1.31
C VAL A 215 4.16 2.94 -0.10
N GLY A 216 4.66 1.70 -0.24
CA GLY A 216 5.31 0.99 0.85
C GLY A 216 6.54 1.73 1.38
N GLY A 217 7.42 2.21 0.48
CA GLY A 217 8.59 3.00 0.86
C GLY A 217 8.23 4.34 1.52
N VAL A 218 7.24 5.03 0.96
CA VAL A 218 6.74 6.31 1.51
C VAL A 218 6.10 6.10 2.87
N ALA A 219 5.19 5.13 3.01
CA ALA A 219 4.50 4.85 4.26
C ALA A 219 5.47 4.42 5.37
N ALA A 220 6.45 3.56 5.06
CA ALA A 220 7.48 3.15 6.01
C ALA A 220 8.32 4.34 6.52
N ALA A 221 8.77 5.21 5.61
CA ALA A 221 9.58 6.37 5.97
C ALA A 221 8.77 7.39 6.80
N LEU A 222 7.52 7.66 6.42
CA LEU A 222 6.63 8.55 7.18
C LEU A 222 6.30 7.97 8.56
N ALA A 223 6.03 6.66 8.66
CA ALA A 223 5.83 5.97 9.94
C ALA A 223 7.03 6.15 10.88
N ALA A 224 8.23 6.05 10.32
CA ALA A 224 9.48 6.28 11.04
C ALA A 224 9.77 7.75 11.36
N GLY A 225 8.93 8.69 10.95
CA GLY A 225 9.12 10.13 11.23
C GLY A 225 10.03 10.87 10.25
N SER A 226 10.36 10.27 9.11
CA SER A 226 11.17 10.88 8.06
C SER A 226 10.32 11.71 7.10
N ALA A 227 10.85 12.82 6.57
CA ALA A 227 10.33 13.39 5.33
C ALA A 227 10.72 12.51 4.14
N VAL A 228 9.94 12.58 3.06
CA VAL A 228 10.15 11.68 1.90
C VAL A 228 10.34 12.48 0.62
N ILE A 229 11.38 12.15 -0.12
CA ILE A 229 11.54 12.56 -1.51
C ILE A 229 11.22 11.33 -2.38
N LEU A 230 10.08 11.35 -3.05
CA LEU A 230 9.70 10.29 -3.97
C LEU A 230 10.22 10.60 -5.38
N LYS A 231 11.07 9.71 -5.89
CA LYS A 231 11.52 9.72 -7.29
C LYS A 231 10.80 8.59 -8.04
N PRO A 232 9.73 8.87 -8.78
CA PRO A 232 9.03 7.85 -9.56
C PRO A 232 9.90 7.32 -10.69
N ALA A 233 9.62 6.11 -11.14
CA ALA A 233 10.22 5.59 -12.36
C ALA A 233 9.70 6.37 -13.58
N PRO A 234 10.56 6.65 -14.58
CA PRO A 234 10.15 7.42 -15.76
C PRO A 234 8.90 6.88 -16.48
N PRO A 235 8.70 5.54 -16.62
CA PRO A 235 7.52 4.97 -17.28
C PRO A 235 6.25 4.93 -16.38
N ALA A 236 6.30 5.39 -15.13
CA ALA A 236 5.21 5.25 -14.15
C ALA A 236 5.13 6.47 -13.23
N LYS A 237 4.99 7.66 -13.82
CA LYS A 237 4.98 8.93 -13.07
C LYS A 237 3.60 9.33 -12.57
N ARG A 238 2.54 8.78 -13.17
CA ARG A 238 1.15 9.13 -12.83
C ARG A 238 0.54 8.23 -11.76
N CYS A 239 1.17 7.07 -11.52
CA CYS A 239 0.74 6.07 -10.53
C CYS A 239 1.02 6.45 -9.06
#